data_0a1ac1995eff12eabef1e11e260f4830
#
_entry.id   0a1ac1995eff12eabef1e11e260f4830
#
_cell.length_a   1.000
_cell.length_b   1.000
_cell.length_c   1.000
_cell.angle_alpha   90.00
_cell.angle_beta   90.00
_cell.angle_gamma   90.00
#
_symmetry.space_group_name_H-M   'P 1'
#
loop_
_entity.id
_entity.type
_entity.pdbx_description
1 polymer ?
#
loop_
_entity_poly.entity_id
_entity_poly.type
_entity_poly.pdbx_seq_one_letter_code
_entity_poly.pdbx_strand_id
1 'polypeptide(L)'
;HRDLHSFPTRRSSDLHNKKYYSKYKKWCDKYFYLPHRGETRGIGGIFFDYKMDNWEKDFLFVKDVGITFAYLVKEIVRKKMFLKWTKKEKEIQLLKRGRYVEFNLLYDRGTKFGLSSGGNPEAILMSMPPNANWK
;
A
#
# COMPACT_ATOMS: atom_id res chain seq x y z
N HIS A 1 -7.71 12.47 13.04
CA HIS A 1 -7.72 12.05 11.65
C HIS A 1 -8.48 10.75 11.51
N ARG A 2 -9.81 10.82 11.33
CA ARG A 2 -10.61 9.67 10.94
C ARG A 2 -10.19 9.26 9.53
N ASP A 3 -9.87 7.99 9.37
CA ASP A 3 -9.48 7.31 8.13
C ASP A 3 -10.48 7.55 6.97
N LEU A 4 -10.30 8.66 6.26
CA LEU A 4 -11.04 8.94 5.02
C LEU A 4 -10.78 7.88 3.93
N HIS A 5 -9.73 7.07 4.11
CA HIS A 5 -9.30 6.04 3.17
C HIS A 5 -9.86 4.64 3.49
N SER A 6 -10.24 4.37 4.74
CA SER A 6 -10.76 3.06 5.13
C SER A 6 -12.22 2.84 4.72
N PHE A 7 -13.00 3.89 4.64
CA PHE A 7 -14.45 3.79 4.43
C PHE A 7 -14.84 3.22 3.05
N PRO A 8 -14.31 3.71 1.92
CA PRO A 8 -14.65 3.13 0.61
C PRO A 8 -14.08 1.73 0.39
N THR A 9 -12.85 1.48 0.85
CA THR A 9 -12.21 0.15 0.77
C THR A 9 -12.96 -0.86 1.64
N ARG A 10 -13.41 -0.43 2.81
CA ARG A 10 -14.25 -1.25 3.68
C ARG A 10 -15.57 -1.57 3.00
N ARG A 11 -16.28 -0.57 2.47
CA ARG A 11 -17.57 -0.76 1.79
C ARG A 11 -17.45 -1.72 0.61
N SER A 12 -16.46 -1.57 -0.25
CA SER A 12 -16.20 -2.47 -1.37
C SER A 12 -15.93 -3.89 -0.90
N SER A 13 -15.12 -4.08 0.15
CA SER A 13 -14.82 -5.40 0.70
C SER A 13 -16.05 -6.06 1.34
N ASP A 14 -16.84 -5.29 2.06
CA ASP A 14 -18.02 -5.77 2.79
C ASP A 14 -19.16 -6.20 1.85
N LEU A 15 -19.22 -5.68 0.62
CA LEU A 15 -20.17 -6.13 -0.42
C LEU A 15 -19.92 -7.59 -0.82
N HIS A 16 -18.67 -8.04 -0.81
CA HIS A 16 -18.31 -9.42 -1.16
C HIS A 16 -18.34 -10.35 0.05
N ASN A 17 -17.81 -9.89 1.19
CA ASN A 17 -17.84 -10.62 2.45
C ASN A 17 -17.51 -9.67 3.61
N LYS A 18 -18.38 -9.65 4.62
CA LYS A 18 -18.23 -8.80 5.82
C LYS A 18 -16.92 -9.02 6.60
N LYS A 19 -16.28 -10.17 6.42
CA LYS A 19 -14.99 -10.50 7.05
C LYS A 19 -13.76 -10.07 6.23
N TYR A 20 -13.92 -9.71 4.95
CA TYR A 20 -12.78 -9.42 4.07
C TYR A 20 -11.98 -8.21 4.53
N TYR A 21 -12.64 -7.11 4.85
CA TYR A 21 -11.94 -5.92 5.29
C TYR A 21 -11.08 -6.19 6.54
N SER A 22 -11.65 -6.76 7.58
CA SER A 22 -10.91 -7.04 8.83
C SER A 22 -9.77 -8.05 8.61
N LYS A 23 -10.00 -9.11 7.83
CA LYS A 23 -8.99 -10.11 7.48
C LYS A 23 -7.81 -9.49 6.72
N TYR A 24 -8.11 -8.76 5.64
CA TYR A 24 -7.09 -8.22 4.76
C TYR A 24 -6.41 -6.98 5.33
N LYS A 25 -7.09 -6.18 6.15
CA LYS A 25 -6.48 -5.10 6.93
C LYS A 25 -5.46 -5.64 7.93
N LYS A 26 -5.84 -6.64 8.70
CA LYS A 26 -4.93 -7.30 9.66
C LYS A 26 -3.71 -7.91 8.96
N TRP A 27 -3.92 -8.54 7.82
CA TRP A 27 -2.83 -9.08 7.01
C TRP A 27 -1.92 -7.99 6.45
N CYS A 28 -2.49 -6.89 5.95
CA CYS A 28 -1.76 -5.72 5.51
C CYS A 28 -0.85 -5.17 6.60
N ASP A 29 -1.36 -4.95 7.80
CA ASP A 29 -0.60 -4.41 8.92
C ASP A 29 0.55 -5.34 9.33
N LYS A 30 0.33 -6.65 9.31
CA LYS A 30 1.35 -7.66 9.59
C LYS A 30 2.43 -7.71 8.49
N TYR A 31 2.01 -7.76 7.23
CA TYR A 31 2.94 -7.92 6.11
C TYR A 31 3.86 -6.71 5.95
N PHE A 32 3.33 -5.50 6.09
CA PHE A 32 4.08 -4.25 5.90
C PHE A 32 4.70 -3.68 7.18
N TYR A 33 4.83 -4.51 8.21
CA TYR A 33 5.48 -4.12 9.46
C TYR A 33 7.01 -4.11 9.30
N LEU A 34 7.66 -3.13 9.92
CA LEU A 34 9.11 -2.95 9.99
C LEU A 34 9.60 -3.34 11.39
N PRO A 35 10.07 -4.57 11.62
CA PRO A 35 10.48 -5.02 12.96
C PRO A 35 11.56 -4.14 13.59
N HIS A 36 12.53 -3.71 12.80
CA HIS A 36 13.65 -2.88 13.26
C HIS A 36 13.25 -1.43 13.58
N ARG A 37 12.04 -1.02 13.24
CA ARG A 37 11.46 0.30 13.56
C ARG A 37 10.33 0.23 14.57
N GLY A 38 9.74 -0.94 14.80
CA GLY A 38 8.56 -1.10 15.63
C GLY A 38 7.29 -0.43 15.05
N GLU A 39 7.26 -0.15 13.73
CA GLU A 39 6.14 0.52 13.05
C GLU A 39 5.82 -0.11 11.70
N THR A 40 4.64 0.18 11.15
CA THR A 40 4.31 -0.17 9.76
C THR A 40 4.97 0.81 8.79
N ARG A 41 5.31 0.36 7.56
CA ARG A 41 5.92 1.22 6.53
C ARG A 41 5.04 2.40 6.08
N GLY A 42 3.74 2.36 6.38
CA GLY A 42 2.78 3.38 5.99
C GLY A 42 1.41 3.14 6.62
N ILE A 43 0.41 3.94 6.23
CA ILE A 43 -0.95 3.88 6.80
C ILE A 43 -1.67 2.58 6.43
N GLY A 44 -1.25 1.86 5.42
CA GLY A 44 -1.85 0.61 5.00
C GLY A 44 -3.24 0.76 4.38
N GLY A 45 -3.87 -0.35 4.14
CA GLY A 45 -5.19 -0.50 3.55
C GLY A 45 -5.61 -1.95 3.68
N ILE A 46 -6.01 -2.59 2.60
CA ILE A 46 -6.19 -4.03 2.52
C ILE A 46 -5.06 -4.64 1.68
N PHE A 47 -4.61 -5.82 2.08
CA PHE A 47 -3.66 -6.62 1.32
C PHE A 47 -4.09 -8.08 1.33
N PHE A 48 -4.06 -8.74 0.19
CA PHE A 48 -4.41 -10.14 0.04
C PHE A 48 -3.52 -10.80 -1.02
N ASP A 49 -3.17 -12.03 -0.76
CA ASP A 49 -2.43 -12.92 -1.63
C ASP A 49 -3.06 -14.32 -1.57
N TYR A 50 -2.71 -15.19 -2.49
CA TYR A 50 -3.17 -16.60 -2.55
C TYR A 50 -4.69 -16.78 -2.39
N LYS A 51 -5.48 -15.85 -2.94
CA LYS A 51 -6.92 -15.97 -2.95
C LYS A 51 -7.37 -16.89 -4.08
N MET A 52 -7.69 -18.14 -3.74
CA MET A 52 -8.03 -19.21 -4.68
C MET A 52 -9.24 -20.03 -4.19
N ASP A 53 -10.22 -19.34 -3.58
CA ASP A 53 -11.41 -20.00 -3.03
C ASP A 53 -12.44 -20.33 -4.14
N ASN A 54 -12.73 -19.33 -4.99
CA ASN A 54 -13.65 -19.44 -6.13
C ASN A 54 -13.28 -18.37 -7.14
N TRP A 55 -12.83 -18.76 -8.32
CA TRP A 55 -12.26 -17.82 -9.29
C TRP A 55 -13.23 -16.72 -9.73
N GLU A 56 -14.50 -17.00 -9.91
CA GLU A 56 -15.50 -16.01 -10.33
C GLU A 56 -15.73 -14.96 -9.24
N LYS A 57 -15.94 -15.40 -8.00
CA LYS A 57 -16.10 -14.51 -6.83
C LYS A 57 -14.83 -13.73 -6.56
N ASP A 58 -13.69 -14.37 -6.71
CA ASP A 58 -12.39 -13.75 -6.48
C ASP A 58 -12.09 -12.70 -7.55
N PHE A 59 -12.41 -12.99 -8.80
CA PHE A 59 -12.31 -12.03 -9.90
C PHE A 59 -13.20 -10.81 -9.69
N LEU A 60 -14.46 -11.01 -9.31
CA LEU A 60 -15.39 -9.90 -9.03
C LEU A 60 -14.87 -9.03 -7.87
N PHE A 61 -14.37 -9.66 -6.80
CA PHE A 61 -13.77 -8.93 -5.68
C PHE A 61 -12.56 -8.10 -6.12
N VAL A 62 -11.60 -8.69 -6.84
CA VAL A 62 -10.40 -7.98 -7.32
C VAL A 62 -10.78 -6.85 -8.27
N LYS A 63 -11.74 -7.07 -9.17
CA LYS A 63 -12.27 -6.04 -10.07
C LYS A 63 -12.84 -4.85 -9.29
N ASP A 64 -13.66 -5.09 -8.28
CA ASP A 64 -14.27 -4.03 -7.48
C ASP A 64 -13.23 -3.28 -6.64
N VAL A 65 -12.23 -3.97 -6.13
CA VAL A 65 -11.08 -3.34 -5.45
C VAL A 65 -10.34 -2.42 -6.43
N GLY A 66 -10.08 -2.87 -7.65
CA GLY A 66 -9.41 -2.07 -8.69
C GLY A 66 -10.21 -0.82 -9.08
N ILE A 67 -11.51 -0.96 -9.31
CA ILE A 67 -12.41 0.18 -9.62
C ILE A 67 -12.44 1.17 -8.46
N THR A 68 -12.59 0.66 -7.22
CA THR A 68 -12.59 1.49 -6.02
C THR A 68 -11.26 2.23 -5.84
N PHE A 69 -10.14 1.57 -6.09
CA PHE A 69 -8.81 2.17 -6.03
C PHE A 69 -8.67 3.31 -7.04
N ALA A 70 -9.02 3.08 -8.30
CA ALA A 70 -8.95 4.11 -9.34
C ALA A 70 -9.82 5.33 -9.02
N TYR A 71 -11.04 5.11 -8.52
CA TYR A 71 -11.92 6.18 -8.07
C TYR A 71 -11.32 6.97 -6.90
N LEU A 72 -10.81 6.29 -5.88
CA LEU A 72 -10.24 6.93 -4.69
C LEU A 72 -9.00 7.75 -5.01
N VAL A 73 -8.09 7.21 -5.83
CA VAL A 73 -6.89 7.94 -6.26
C VAL A 73 -7.29 9.23 -6.97
N LYS A 74 -8.24 9.16 -7.91
CA LYS A 74 -8.77 10.33 -8.61
C LYS A 74 -9.32 11.39 -7.64
N GLU A 75 -10.16 10.97 -6.69
CA GLU A 75 -10.79 11.89 -5.72
C GLU A 75 -9.76 12.51 -4.76
N ILE A 76 -8.78 11.74 -4.31
CA ILE A 76 -7.71 12.25 -3.45
C ILE A 76 -6.84 13.25 -4.20
N VAL A 77 -6.43 12.91 -5.42
CA VAL A 77 -5.61 13.80 -6.27
C VAL A 77 -6.37 15.10 -6.51
N ARG A 78 -7.62 15.04 -6.99
CA ARG A 78 -8.46 16.25 -7.20
C ARG A 78 -8.50 17.17 -5.98
N LYS A 79 -8.65 16.60 -4.78
CA LYS A 79 -8.77 17.38 -3.54
C LYS A 79 -7.44 17.92 -3.03
N LYS A 80 -6.32 17.26 -3.36
CA LYS A 80 -5.04 17.53 -2.71
C LYS A 80 -3.98 18.16 -3.61
N MET A 81 -4.04 17.98 -4.94
CA MET A 81 -2.97 18.37 -5.85
C MET A 81 -2.61 19.86 -5.85
N PHE A 82 -3.57 20.72 -5.53
CA PHE A 82 -3.35 22.18 -5.47
C PHE A 82 -3.18 22.73 -4.04
N LEU A 83 -3.20 21.86 -3.02
CA LEU A 83 -2.98 22.30 -1.65
C LEU A 83 -1.50 22.66 -1.46
N LYS A 84 -1.27 23.81 -0.84
CA LYS A 84 0.08 24.19 -0.39
C LYS A 84 0.54 23.23 0.70
N TRP A 85 1.82 22.98 0.75
CA TRP A 85 2.48 22.15 1.76
C TRP A 85 3.60 22.92 2.44
N THR A 86 3.89 22.57 3.68
CA THR A 86 4.94 23.17 4.50
C THR A 86 6.24 22.36 4.41
N LYS A 87 7.36 22.99 4.77
CA LYS A 87 8.65 22.29 4.88
C LYS A 87 8.57 21.09 5.82
N LYS A 88 7.88 21.23 6.97
CA LYS A 88 7.67 20.14 7.93
C LYS A 88 6.89 18.96 7.33
N GLU A 89 5.84 19.22 6.57
CA GLU A 89 5.09 18.16 5.88
C GLU A 89 5.95 17.44 4.84
N LYS A 90 6.81 18.18 4.15
CA LYS A 90 7.77 17.60 3.20
C LYS A 90 8.80 16.70 3.90
N GLU A 91 9.32 17.12 5.02
CA GLU A 91 10.24 16.32 5.85
C GLU A 91 9.58 15.02 6.31
N ILE A 92 8.34 15.09 6.83
CA ILE A 92 7.57 13.90 7.22
C ILE A 92 7.35 12.97 6.01
N GLN A 93 7.01 13.53 4.84
CA GLN A 93 6.84 12.74 3.63
C GLN A 93 8.13 11.98 3.27
N LEU A 94 9.28 12.66 3.31
CA LEU A 94 10.58 12.06 2.98
C LEU A 94 10.97 10.95 3.98
N LEU A 95 10.70 11.15 5.27
CA LEU A 95 10.90 10.12 6.29
C LEU A 95 10.01 8.90 6.03
N LYS A 96 8.73 9.09 5.71
CA LYS A 96 7.84 7.96 5.39
C LYS A 96 8.21 7.27 4.08
N ARG A 97 8.78 7.99 3.12
CA ARG A 97 9.39 7.38 1.92
C ARG A 97 10.62 6.53 2.28
N GLY A 98 11.43 6.94 3.25
CA GLY A 98 12.51 6.11 3.79
C GLY A 98 12.00 4.77 4.35
N ARG A 99 10.88 4.78 5.11
CA ARG A 99 10.25 3.55 5.59
C ARG A 99 9.77 2.63 4.45
N TYR A 100 9.24 3.21 3.39
CA TYR A 100 8.87 2.48 2.19
C TYR A 100 10.08 1.79 1.53
N VAL A 101 11.19 2.50 1.38
CA VAL A 101 12.45 1.95 0.83
C VAL A 101 12.96 0.81 1.71
N GLU A 102 13.03 1.02 3.04
CA GLU A 102 13.45 -0.01 3.98
C GLU A 102 12.64 -1.30 3.85
N PHE A 103 11.31 -1.17 3.76
CA PHE A 103 10.45 -2.33 3.58
C PHE A 103 10.79 -3.08 2.29
N ASN A 104 10.81 -2.38 1.16
CA ASN A 104 11.00 -3.02 -0.13
C ASN A 104 12.36 -3.70 -0.26
N LEU A 105 13.42 -3.08 0.25
CA LEU A 105 14.77 -3.67 0.16
C LEU A 105 15.01 -4.79 1.18
N LEU A 106 14.45 -4.67 2.39
CA LEU A 106 14.74 -5.61 3.49
C LEU A 106 13.73 -6.76 3.59
N TYR A 107 12.45 -6.51 3.29
CA TYR A 107 11.37 -7.44 3.63
C TYR A 107 10.49 -7.85 2.46
N ASP A 108 10.40 -7.04 1.39
CA ASP A 108 9.53 -7.39 0.28
C ASP A 108 10.04 -8.62 -0.48
N ARG A 109 9.19 -9.64 -0.57
CA ARG A 109 9.52 -10.91 -1.22
C ARG A 109 9.78 -10.74 -2.71
N GLY A 110 8.96 -9.92 -3.38
CA GLY A 110 9.07 -9.69 -4.82
C GLY A 110 10.36 -8.95 -5.18
N THR A 111 10.68 -7.87 -4.49
CA THR A 111 11.94 -7.11 -4.69
C THR A 111 13.16 -7.97 -4.44
N LYS A 112 13.17 -8.71 -3.32
CA LYS A 112 14.29 -9.62 -3.00
C LYS A 112 14.47 -10.71 -4.04
N PHE A 113 13.40 -11.34 -4.47
CA PHE A 113 13.45 -12.36 -5.51
C PHE A 113 13.96 -11.77 -6.83
N GLY A 114 13.41 -10.64 -7.27
CA GLY A 114 13.83 -10.00 -8.51
C GLY A 114 15.33 -9.68 -8.53
N LEU A 115 15.84 -9.09 -7.44
CA LEU A 115 17.28 -8.75 -7.33
C LEU A 115 18.16 -10.01 -7.25
N SER A 116 17.75 -11.05 -6.50
CA SER A 116 18.52 -12.27 -6.34
C SER A 116 18.51 -13.19 -7.56
N SER A 117 17.49 -13.11 -8.41
CA SER A 117 17.38 -13.89 -9.65
C SER A 117 18.08 -13.26 -10.86
N GLY A 118 18.81 -12.16 -10.67
CA GLY A 118 19.49 -11.45 -11.75
C GLY A 118 18.55 -10.66 -12.67
N GLY A 119 17.37 -10.30 -12.19
CA GLY A 119 16.44 -9.44 -12.91
C GLY A 119 16.99 -8.03 -13.15
N ASN A 120 16.39 -7.28 -14.09
CA ASN A 120 16.82 -5.92 -14.40
C ASN A 120 16.58 -4.99 -13.19
N PRO A 121 17.65 -4.44 -12.54
CA PRO A 121 17.50 -3.57 -11.36
C PRO A 121 16.64 -2.33 -11.63
N GLU A 122 16.72 -1.73 -12.80
CA GLU A 122 15.96 -0.54 -13.18
C GLU A 122 14.45 -0.83 -13.15
N ALA A 123 14.04 -1.99 -13.65
CA ALA A 123 12.65 -2.41 -13.63
C ALA A 123 12.17 -2.79 -12.21
N ILE A 124 13.03 -3.46 -11.43
CA ILE A 124 12.69 -3.89 -10.06
C ILE A 124 12.58 -2.69 -9.12
N LEU A 125 13.49 -1.72 -9.24
CA LEU A 125 13.58 -0.55 -8.36
C LEU A 125 12.80 0.66 -8.87
N MET A 126 12.06 0.55 -9.99
CA MET A 126 11.29 1.65 -10.56
C MET A 126 10.23 2.25 -9.61
N SER A 127 9.79 1.48 -8.62
CA SER A 127 8.83 1.93 -7.60
C SER A 127 9.49 2.73 -6.46
N MET A 128 10.81 2.78 -6.39
CA MET A 128 11.50 3.53 -5.34
C MET A 128 11.30 5.04 -5.51
N PRO A 129 11.07 5.80 -4.43
CA PRO A 129 10.93 7.24 -4.51
C PRO A 129 12.29 7.88 -4.90
N PRO A 130 12.30 8.94 -5.73
CA PRO A 130 13.52 9.61 -6.15
C PRO A 130 14.25 10.28 -4.98
N ASN A 131 13.53 10.62 -3.91
CA ASN A 131 14.08 11.22 -2.69
C ASN A 131 13.45 10.57 -1.44
N ALA A 132 14.28 10.26 -0.47
CA ALA A 132 13.88 9.73 0.84
C ALA A 132 14.86 10.21 1.92
N ASN A 133 14.42 10.29 3.19
CA ASN A 133 15.25 10.62 4.33
C ASN A 133 15.09 9.58 5.44
N TRP A 134 16.10 9.49 6.30
CA TRP A 134 16.12 8.59 7.46
C TRP A 134 16.27 9.34 8.79
N LYS A 135 16.56 10.62 8.74
CA LYS A 135 16.71 11.52 9.91
C LYS A 135 15.87 12.76 9.71
#